data_d9c5b0d3ea824e6034e65869ee5ae6c0
#
_entry.id   d9c5b0d3ea824e6034e65869ee5ae6c0
#
_cell.length_a   1.000
_cell.length_b   1.000
_cell.length_c   1.000
_cell.angle_alpha   90.00
_cell.angle_beta   90.00
_cell.angle_gamma   90.00
#
_symmetry.space_group_name_H-M   'P 1'
#
loop_
_entity.id
_entity.type
_entity.pdbx_description
1 polymer ?
#
loop_
_entity_poly.entity_id
_entity_poly.type
_entity_poly.pdbx_seq_one_letter_code
_entity_poly.pdbx_strand_id
1 'polypeptide(L)'
;ADYALAREASTALNWGDREGQPISVLLESLYEQAKSGDVTARSIFRRAGRYLAVGLANVVNLFDPSLIILSGERLKFDYLYAAETLAEMHHLAINTGRPRPPIEIHAWGDLLWAHGAAALALSSVTERILAASREIAAQ
;
A
#
# COMPACT_ATOMS: atom_id res chain seq x y z
N ALA A 1 -4.30 -3.34 -10.03
CA ALA A 1 -3.07 -4.00 -9.53
C ALA A 1 -3.32 -5.48 -9.30
N ASP A 2 -4.27 -5.86 -8.45
CA ASP A 2 -4.55 -7.24 -8.04
C ASP A 2 -4.90 -8.18 -9.20
N TYR A 3 -5.75 -7.71 -10.10
CA TYR A 3 -6.13 -8.48 -11.29
C TYR A 3 -4.93 -8.77 -12.20
N ALA A 4 -4.02 -7.81 -12.35
CA ALA A 4 -2.82 -8.01 -13.16
C ALA A 4 -1.89 -9.05 -12.53
N LEU A 5 -1.69 -9.00 -11.22
CA LEU A 5 -0.90 -10.00 -10.48
C LEU A 5 -1.52 -11.41 -10.58
N ALA A 6 -2.84 -11.51 -10.35
CA ALA A 6 -3.54 -12.79 -10.43
C ALA A 6 -3.47 -13.39 -11.85
N ARG A 7 -3.65 -12.57 -12.88
CA ARG A 7 -3.54 -13.00 -14.29
C ARG A 7 -2.13 -13.45 -14.63
N GLU A 8 -1.12 -12.70 -14.20
CA GLU A 8 0.28 -13.07 -14.41
C GLU A 8 0.61 -14.40 -13.72
N ALA A 9 0.16 -14.56 -12.47
CA ALA A 9 0.33 -15.80 -11.72
C ALA A 9 -0.36 -16.98 -12.41
N SER A 10 -1.59 -16.82 -12.86
CA SER A 10 -2.35 -17.87 -13.56
C SER A 10 -1.62 -18.33 -14.82
N THR A 11 -1.02 -17.41 -15.55
CA THR A 11 -0.25 -17.75 -16.76
C THR A 11 1.09 -18.40 -16.42
N ALA A 12 1.87 -17.80 -15.51
CA ALA A 12 3.23 -18.23 -15.22
C ALA A 12 3.30 -19.54 -14.40
N LEU A 13 2.28 -19.81 -13.59
CA LEU A 13 2.19 -20.99 -12.72
C LEU A 13 1.21 -22.06 -13.25
N ASN A 14 0.72 -21.88 -14.48
CA ASN A 14 -0.20 -22.82 -15.14
C ASN A 14 -1.45 -23.16 -14.29
N TRP A 15 -2.09 -22.15 -13.71
CA TRP A 15 -3.27 -22.32 -12.86
C TRP A 15 -4.59 -22.42 -13.65
N GLY A 16 -4.58 -23.06 -14.83
CA GLY A 16 -5.77 -23.21 -15.70
C GLY A 16 -6.99 -23.80 -14.98
N ASP A 17 -6.78 -24.70 -14.03
CA ASP A 17 -7.86 -25.32 -13.24
C ASP A 17 -8.45 -24.39 -12.16
N ARG A 18 -7.92 -23.18 -12.00
CA ARG A 18 -8.37 -22.18 -11.02
C ARG A 18 -9.18 -21.06 -11.65
N GLU A 19 -9.61 -21.20 -12.89
CA GLU A 19 -10.50 -20.25 -13.55
C GLU A 19 -11.80 -20.09 -12.72
N GLY A 20 -12.16 -18.84 -12.44
CA GLY A 20 -13.36 -18.51 -11.64
C GLY A 20 -13.12 -18.37 -10.13
N GLN A 21 -11.92 -18.66 -9.62
CA GLN A 21 -11.64 -18.37 -8.21
C GLN A 21 -11.54 -16.86 -7.93
N PRO A 22 -11.94 -16.41 -6.74
CA PRO A 22 -11.77 -15.01 -6.33
C PRO A 22 -10.29 -14.56 -6.40
N ILE A 23 -10.06 -13.35 -6.87
CA ILE A 23 -8.70 -12.78 -7.00
C ILE A 23 -7.94 -12.82 -5.66
N SER A 24 -8.63 -12.60 -4.54
CA SER A 24 -8.05 -12.68 -3.20
C SER A 24 -7.45 -14.06 -2.89
N VAL A 25 -8.14 -15.12 -3.31
CA VAL A 25 -7.69 -16.51 -3.12
C VAL A 25 -6.47 -16.82 -3.98
N LEU A 26 -6.46 -16.33 -5.23
CA LEU A 26 -5.32 -16.49 -6.13
C LEU A 26 -4.08 -15.76 -5.61
N LEU A 27 -4.25 -14.54 -5.11
CA LEU A 27 -3.14 -13.77 -4.53
C LEU A 27 -2.59 -14.39 -3.25
N GLU A 28 -3.44 -14.94 -2.40
CA GLU A 28 -3.02 -15.67 -1.20
C GLU A 28 -2.20 -16.90 -1.59
N SER A 29 -2.68 -17.69 -2.54
CA SER A 29 -1.95 -18.85 -3.06
C SER A 29 -0.59 -18.46 -3.65
N LEU A 30 -0.52 -17.35 -4.37
CA LEU A 30 0.72 -16.81 -4.92
C LEU A 30 1.70 -16.44 -3.80
N TYR A 31 1.20 -15.79 -2.76
CA TYR A 31 2.00 -15.37 -1.62
C TYR A 31 2.58 -16.58 -0.85
N GLU A 32 1.76 -17.59 -0.57
CA GLU A 32 2.22 -18.81 0.07
C GLU A 32 3.28 -19.55 -0.77
N GLN A 33 3.11 -19.60 -2.09
CA GLN A 33 4.14 -20.18 -2.98
C GLN A 33 5.43 -19.37 -2.96
N ALA A 34 5.34 -18.04 -2.96
CA ALA A 34 6.52 -17.19 -2.83
C ALA A 34 7.25 -17.40 -1.50
N LYS A 35 6.51 -17.54 -0.40
CA LYS A 35 7.07 -17.84 0.93
C LYS A 35 7.71 -19.21 1.00
N SER A 36 7.14 -20.22 0.35
CA SER A 36 7.71 -21.57 0.27
C SER A 36 8.97 -21.67 -0.59
N GLY A 37 9.32 -20.60 -1.31
CA GLY A 37 10.57 -20.51 -2.08
C GLY A 37 10.42 -20.61 -3.57
N ASP A 38 9.18 -20.65 -4.11
CA ASP A 38 8.96 -20.67 -5.54
C ASP A 38 9.53 -19.43 -6.21
N VAL A 39 10.47 -19.62 -7.14
CA VAL A 39 11.21 -18.55 -7.81
C VAL A 39 10.29 -17.73 -8.71
N THR A 40 9.33 -18.38 -9.37
CA THR A 40 8.38 -17.74 -10.28
C THR A 40 7.44 -16.82 -9.50
N ALA A 41 6.86 -17.32 -8.41
CA ALA A 41 5.99 -16.56 -7.53
C ALA A 41 6.73 -15.34 -6.93
N ARG A 42 7.95 -15.51 -6.47
CA ARG A 42 8.81 -14.42 -5.99
C ARG A 42 9.10 -13.39 -7.07
N SER A 43 9.36 -13.83 -8.30
CA SER A 43 9.65 -12.92 -9.41
C SER A 43 8.46 -12.04 -9.77
N ILE A 44 7.23 -12.55 -9.64
CA ILE A 44 5.99 -11.80 -9.86
C ILE A 44 5.86 -10.68 -8.82
N PHE A 45 6.03 -10.99 -7.54
CA PHE A 45 6.01 -9.95 -6.50
C PHE A 45 7.13 -8.94 -6.63
N ARG A 46 8.34 -9.38 -6.97
CA ARG A 46 9.48 -8.45 -7.22
C ARG A 46 9.15 -7.47 -8.33
N ARG A 47 8.54 -7.93 -9.42
CA ARG A 47 8.12 -7.07 -10.53
C ARG A 47 7.04 -6.08 -10.10
N ALA A 48 6.05 -6.53 -9.34
CA ALA A 48 5.03 -5.65 -8.76
C ALA A 48 5.65 -4.60 -7.82
N GLY A 49 6.62 -4.98 -6.99
CA GLY A 49 7.39 -4.07 -6.16
C GLY A 49 8.11 -2.98 -6.97
N ARG A 50 8.72 -3.34 -8.09
CA ARG A 50 9.36 -2.36 -8.99
C ARG A 50 8.37 -1.35 -9.57
N TYR A 51 7.17 -1.77 -9.96
CA TYR A 51 6.13 -0.83 -10.39
C TYR A 51 5.69 0.09 -9.26
N LEU A 52 5.57 -0.42 -8.04
CA LEU A 52 5.31 0.40 -6.86
C LEU A 52 6.43 1.41 -6.62
N ALA A 53 7.70 0.98 -6.71
CA ALA A 53 8.86 1.85 -6.56
C ALA A 53 8.86 3.01 -7.57
N VAL A 54 8.55 2.74 -8.84
CA VAL A 54 8.41 3.78 -9.87
C VAL A 54 7.28 4.76 -9.52
N GLY A 55 6.13 4.25 -9.10
CA GLY A 55 5.00 5.08 -8.68
C GLY A 55 5.35 5.99 -7.50
N LEU A 56 5.99 5.43 -6.48
CA LEU A 56 6.43 6.19 -5.30
C LEU A 56 7.50 7.22 -5.65
N ALA A 57 8.46 6.88 -6.50
CA ALA A 57 9.47 7.82 -6.97
C ALA A 57 8.83 9.01 -7.71
N ASN A 58 7.81 8.76 -8.53
CA ASN A 58 7.05 9.83 -9.18
C ASN A 58 6.32 10.72 -8.17
N VAL A 59 5.73 10.15 -7.12
CA VAL A 59 5.11 10.93 -6.04
C VAL A 59 6.15 11.81 -5.34
N VAL A 60 7.33 11.26 -5.01
CA VAL A 60 8.42 12.03 -4.42
C VAL A 60 8.86 13.17 -5.33
N ASN A 61 9.05 12.90 -6.61
CA ASN A 61 9.54 13.88 -7.58
C ASN A 61 8.53 15.01 -7.85
N LEU A 62 7.23 14.72 -7.77
CA LEU A 62 6.18 15.70 -8.07
C LEU A 62 5.76 16.51 -6.84
N PHE A 63 5.73 15.91 -5.66
CA PHE A 63 5.13 16.51 -4.48
C PHE A 63 6.13 16.83 -3.36
N ASP A 64 7.36 16.31 -3.43
CA ASP A 64 8.40 16.48 -2.40
C ASP A 64 7.85 16.26 -0.96
N PRO A 65 7.19 15.12 -0.68
CA PRO A 65 6.52 14.89 0.59
C PRO A 65 7.52 14.76 1.73
N SER A 66 7.16 15.20 2.92
CA SER A 66 7.97 15.04 4.14
C SER A 66 7.86 13.64 4.76
N LEU A 67 6.80 12.90 4.41
CA LEU A 67 6.50 11.56 4.90
C LEU A 67 5.63 10.84 3.85
N ILE A 68 5.86 9.54 3.68
CA ILE A 68 5.00 8.65 2.89
C ILE A 68 4.45 7.59 3.84
N ILE A 69 3.12 7.45 3.87
CA ILE A 69 2.45 6.39 4.61
C ILE A 69 1.89 5.38 3.61
N LEU A 70 2.38 4.15 3.67
CA LEU A 70 1.82 3.03 2.92
C LEU A 70 0.78 2.33 3.79
N SER A 71 -0.46 2.29 3.31
CA SER A 71 -1.57 1.65 4.01
C SER A 71 -2.49 0.94 3.01
N GLY A 72 -3.18 -0.09 3.46
CA GLY A 72 -4.14 -0.84 2.65
C GLY A 72 -4.13 -2.34 2.94
N GLU A 73 -5.16 -3.02 2.43
CA GLU A 73 -5.38 -4.46 2.64
C GLU A 73 -4.25 -5.34 2.10
N ARG A 74 -3.54 -4.87 1.05
CA ARG A 74 -2.49 -5.63 0.37
C ARG A 74 -1.12 -5.53 1.04
N LEU A 75 -0.99 -4.74 2.10
CA LEU A 75 0.25 -4.66 2.88
C LEU A 75 0.55 -5.94 3.69
N LYS A 76 -0.36 -6.90 3.72
CA LYS A 76 -0.03 -8.25 4.18
C LYS A 76 1.00 -8.95 3.27
N PHE A 77 1.16 -8.52 2.03
CA PHE A 77 2.16 -9.01 1.10
C PHE A 77 3.46 -8.19 1.22
N ASP A 78 4.31 -8.57 2.15
CA ASP A 78 5.55 -7.88 2.51
C ASP A 78 6.53 -7.71 1.33
N TYR A 79 6.47 -8.58 0.32
CA TYR A 79 7.26 -8.44 -0.91
C TYR A 79 7.01 -7.13 -1.67
N LEU A 80 5.83 -6.51 -1.50
CA LEU A 80 5.50 -5.24 -2.18
C LEU A 80 6.29 -4.06 -1.62
N TYR A 81 6.68 -4.14 -0.34
CA TYR A 81 7.46 -3.09 0.32
C TYR A 81 8.78 -3.62 0.89
N ALA A 82 9.29 -4.70 0.30
CA ALA A 82 10.60 -5.22 0.63
C ALA A 82 11.69 -4.15 0.52
N ALA A 83 12.76 -4.32 1.27
CA ALA A 83 13.86 -3.36 1.32
C ALA A 83 14.41 -3.00 -0.08
N GLU A 84 14.43 -3.98 -0.99
CA GLU A 84 14.85 -3.77 -2.38
C GLU A 84 13.90 -2.82 -3.13
N THR A 85 12.59 -2.95 -2.92
CA THR A 85 11.56 -2.09 -3.53
C THR A 85 11.73 -0.64 -3.06
N LEU A 86 11.92 -0.45 -1.76
CA LEU A 86 12.11 0.88 -1.18
C LEU A 86 13.45 1.49 -1.60
N ALA A 87 14.51 0.68 -1.70
CA ALA A 87 15.81 1.12 -2.22
C ALA A 87 15.70 1.54 -3.70
N GLU A 88 14.99 0.79 -4.52
CA GLU A 88 14.74 1.13 -5.94
C GLU A 88 14.00 2.47 -6.07
N MET A 89 12.97 2.70 -5.24
CA MET A 89 12.26 3.99 -5.20
C MET A 89 13.23 5.14 -4.91
N HIS A 90 14.09 4.98 -3.91
CA HIS A 90 15.09 5.98 -3.57
C HIS A 90 16.12 6.21 -4.68
N HIS A 91 16.42 5.18 -5.46
CA HIS A 91 17.35 5.29 -6.59
C HIS A 91 16.72 6.03 -7.77
N LEU A 92 15.43 5.84 -7.99
CA LEU A 92 14.66 6.47 -9.07
C LEU A 92 14.23 7.91 -8.75
N ALA A 93 14.18 8.28 -7.47
CA ALA A 93 13.86 9.64 -7.06
C ALA A 93 15.01 10.60 -7.38
N ILE A 94 14.67 11.81 -7.87
CA ILE A 94 15.64 12.84 -8.18
C ILE A 94 16.33 13.30 -6.88
N ASN A 95 17.66 13.33 -6.89
CA ASN A 95 18.41 13.84 -5.76
C ASN A 95 18.42 15.37 -5.78
N THR A 96 17.59 15.99 -4.96
CA THR A 96 17.49 17.44 -4.81
C THR A 96 18.41 18.01 -3.71
N GLY A 97 19.26 17.17 -3.10
CA GLY A 97 20.06 17.54 -1.93
C GLY A 97 19.26 17.58 -0.62
N ARG A 98 17.96 17.28 -0.66
CA ARG A 98 17.10 17.18 0.54
C ARG A 98 17.12 15.77 1.13
N PRO A 99 16.81 15.61 2.42
CA PRO A 99 16.59 14.31 3.02
C PRO A 99 15.48 13.55 2.28
N ARG A 100 15.68 12.26 2.07
CA ARG A 100 14.65 11.39 1.48
C ARG A 100 13.47 11.27 2.45
N PRO A 101 12.22 11.27 1.95
CA PRO A 101 11.06 11.12 2.82
C PRO A 101 11.09 9.75 3.51
N PRO A 102 10.88 9.68 4.82
CA PRO A 102 10.67 8.42 5.50
C PRO A 102 9.39 7.74 4.99
N ILE A 103 9.39 6.41 5.02
CA ILE A 103 8.24 5.59 4.62
C ILE A 103 7.79 4.81 5.85
N GLU A 104 6.54 5.04 6.24
CA GLU A 104 5.88 4.30 7.30
C GLU A 104 4.87 3.30 6.71
N ILE A 105 4.85 2.10 7.27
CA ILE A 105 3.97 1.03 6.82
C ILE A 105 2.92 0.78 7.90
N HIS A 106 1.66 1.07 7.57
CA HIS A 106 0.53 0.92 8.46
C HIS A 106 -0.37 -0.23 7.98
N ALA A 107 -0.11 -1.42 8.47
CA ALA A 107 -0.86 -2.64 8.13
C ALA A 107 -2.14 -2.77 8.99
N TRP A 108 -3.10 -1.87 8.81
CA TRP A 108 -4.36 -1.84 9.57
C TRP A 108 -5.36 -2.94 9.14
N GLY A 109 -5.07 -3.68 8.07
CA GLY A 109 -5.95 -4.70 7.53
C GLY A 109 -7.33 -4.18 7.14
N ASP A 110 -8.35 -5.02 7.32
CA ASP A 110 -9.74 -4.70 6.97
C ASP A 110 -10.36 -3.60 7.85
N LEU A 111 -9.75 -3.30 9.00
CA LEU A 111 -10.23 -2.27 9.91
C LEU A 111 -9.85 -0.84 9.49
N LEU A 112 -9.03 -0.67 8.46
CA LEU A 112 -8.59 0.65 8.00
C LEU A 112 -9.76 1.59 7.73
N TRP A 113 -10.78 1.11 7.03
CA TRP A 113 -11.97 1.89 6.68
C TRP A 113 -12.81 2.25 7.90
N ALA A 114 -12.97 1.31 8.85
CA ALA A 114 -13.69 1.53 10.09
C ALA A 114 -12.99 2.58 10.97
N HIS A 115 -11.66 2.49 11.08
CA HIS A 115 -10.86 3.48 11.82
C HIS A 115 -10.94 4.87 11.18
N GLY A 116 -10.86 4.94 9.85
CA GLY A 116 -11.01 6.21 9.12
C GLY A 116 -12.37 6.84 9.32
N ALA A 117 -13.45 6.06 9.23
CA ALA A 117 -14.81 6.54 9.49
C ALA A 117 -15.00 7.02 10.92
N ALA A 118 -14.47 6.29 11.91
CA ALA A 118 -14.52 6.69 13.31
C ALA A 118 -13.74 7.98 13.57
N ALA A 119 -12.55 8.13 13.00
CA ALA A 119 -11.74 9.34 13.12
C ALA A 119 -12.47 10.57 12.54
N LEU A 120 -13.09 10.41 11.36
CA LEU A 120 -13.86 11.46 10.73
C LEU A 120 -15.08 11.87 11.55
N ALA A 121 -15.81 10.90 12.11
CA ALA A 121 -16.95 11.16 12.99
C ALA A 121 -16.54 11.92 14.26
N LEU A 122 -15.45 11.50 14.91
CA LEU A 122 -14.91 12.17 16.09
C LEU A 122 -14.46 13.60 15.79
N SER A 123 -13.78 13.83 14.66
CA SER A 123 -13.40 15.18 14.23
C SER A 123 -14.62 16.08 14.07
N SER A 124 -15.65 15.62 13.38
CA SER A 124 -16.89 16.36 13.16
C SER A 124 -17.60 16.73 14.47
N VAL A 125 -17.68 15.78 15.43
CA VAL A 125 -18.27 16.04 16.75
C VAL A 125 -17.47 17.06 17.54
N THR A 126 -16.14 16.94 17.53
CA THR A 126 -15.24 17.86 18.21
C THR A 126 -15.37 19.29 17.68
N GLU A 127 -15.40 19.45 16.35
CA GLU A 127 -15.61 20.76 15.72
C GLU A 127 -16.94 21.41 16.12
N ARG A 128 -18.02 20.62 16.17
CA ARG A 128 -19.35 21.11 16.62
C ARG A 128 -19.32 21.57 18.07
N ILE A 129 -18.71 20.79 18.97
CA ILE A 129 -18.61 21.15 20.39
C ILE A 129 -17.79 22.43 20.55
N LEU A 130 -16.67 22.57 19.86
CA LEU A 130 -15.83 23.76 19.90
C LEU A 130 -16.54 25.00 19.33
N ALA A 131 -17.31 24.86 18.26
CA ALA A 131 -18.12 25.93 17.70
C ALA A 131 -19.20 26.40 18.70
N ALA A 132 -19.96 25.48 19.27
CA ALA A 132 -20.98 25.80 20.27
C ALA A 132 -20.37 26.47 21.52
N SER A 133 -19.20 26.01 21.98
CA SER A 133 -18.52 26.63 23.14
C SER A 133 -18.08 28.06 22.85
N ARG A 134 -17.66 28.37 21.62
CA ARG A 134 -17.29 29.74 21.23
C ARG A 134 -18.48 30.68 21.16
N GLU A 135 -19.64 30.21 20.70
CA GLU A 135 -20.88 30.99 20.68
C GLU A 135 -21.34 31.36 22.07
N ILE A 136 -21.25 30.41 23.03
CA ILE A 136 -21.61 30.66 24.43
C ILE A 136 -20.66 31.65 25.09
N ALA A 137 -19.37 31.58 24.79
CA ALA A 137 -18.36 32.49 25.36
C ALA A 137 -18.42 33.91 24.79
N ALA A 138 -19.11 34.14 23.67
CA ALA A 138 -19.28 35.44 23.03
C ALA A 138 -20.53 36.21 23.47
N GLN A 139 -21.38 35.61 24.34
CA GLN A 139 -22.55 36.25 24.94
C GLN A 139 -22.25 36.82 26.33
#